data_249052efef6cb5a3cb9daa97f7badf3e
#
_entry.id   249052efef6cb5a3cb9daa97f7badf3e
#
_cell.length_a   1.000
_cell.length_b   1.000
_cell.length_c   1.000
_cell.angle_alpha   90.00
_cell.angle_beta   90.00
_cell.angle_gamma   90.00
#
_symmetry.space_group_name_H-M   'P 1'
#
loop_
_entity.id
_entity.type
_entity.pdbx_description
1 polymer ?
#
loop_
_entity_poly.entity_id
_entity_poly.type
_entity_poly.pdbx_seq_one_letter_code
_entity_poly.pdbx_strand_id
1 'polypeptide(L)'
;RLDKDLLARVVGAAQAGEGICVVDCTPETIPDACTHVVIVVAAEVRSAASAAQLLVRLDAARRRCVVVLRQRQWASLSAAEVERIVRSTVLAELPTLRGLTRAVEIGGLPQRLPAPLRKAARAVLEEVGA
;
A
#
# COMPACT_ATOMS: atom_id res chain seq x y z
N ARG A 1 18.10 1.13 -10.83
CA ARG A 1 16.89 0.31 -11.01
C ARG A 1 17.24 -1.12 -10.63
N LEU A 2 16.57 -1.67 -9.61
CA LEU A 2 16.76 -3.06 -9.21
C LEU A 2 16.33 -3.97 -10.36
N ASP A 3 17.23 -4.85 -10.76
CA ASP A 3 16.94 -5.91 -11.70
C ASP A 3 15.91 -6.88 -11.10
N LYS A 4 15.01 -7.42 -11.91
CA LYS A 4 14.00 -8.38 -11.48
C LYS A 4 14.63 -9.60 -10.77
N ASP A 5 15.75 -10.07 -11.27
CA ASP A 5 16.45 -11.22 -10.70
C ASP A 5 17.06 -10.89 -9.33
N LEU A 6 17.60 -9.70 -9.17
CA LEU A 6 18.12 -9.24 -7.89
C LEU A 6 16.99 -9.06 -6.87
N LEU A 7 15.87 -8.47 -7.29
CA LEU A 7 14.70 -8.30 -6.43
C LEU A 7 14.14 -9.67 -5.99
N ALA A 8 14.02 -10.62 -6.91
CA ALA A 8 13.56 -11.98 -6.61
C ALA A 8 14.48 -12.68 -5.59
N ARG A 9 15.81 -12.51 -5.72
CA ARG A 9 16.78 -13.05 -4.77
C ARG A 9 16.67 -12.42 -3.39
N VAL A 10 16.51 -11.11 -3.32
CA VAL A 10 16.32 -10.39 -2.04
C VAL A 10 15.02 -10.82 -1.36
N VAL A 11 13.93 -10.90 -2.09
CA VAL A 11 12.63 -11.34 -1.55
C VAL A 11 12.72 -12.81 -1.12
N GLY A 12 13.34 -13.68 -1.89
CA GLY A 12 13.55 -15.08 -1.52
C GLY A 12 14.38 -15.24 -0.25
N ALA A 13 15.44 -14.46 -0.10
CA ALA A 13 16.24 -14.45 1.12
C ALA A 13 15.45 -13.93 2.35
N ALA A 14 14.64 -12.89 2.15
CA ALA A 14 13.79 -12.35 3.21
C ALA A 14 12.69 -13.33 3.64
N GLN A 15 12.13 -14.11 2.71
CA GLN A 15 11.12 -15.13 3.00
C GLN A 15 11.67 -16.34 3.76
N ALA A 16 12.97 -16.62 3.63
CA ALA A 16 13.62 -17.68 4.39
C ALA A 16 13.82 -17.32 5.86
N GLY A 17 13.70 -16.03 6.22
CA GLY A 17 13.75 -15.55 7.60
C GLY A 17 12.37 -15.51 8.27
N GLU A 18 12.37 -15.33 9.59
CA GLU A 18 11.15 -15.02 10.33
C GLU A 18 10.80 -13.54 10.18
N GLY A 19 9.52 -13.24 9.96
CA GLY A 19 9.02 -11.88 9.90
C GLY A 19 8.33 -11.51 8.60
N ILE A 20 8.19 -10.21 8.37
CA ILE A 20 7.51 -9.64 7.21
C ILE A 20 8.52 -8.89 6.35
N CYS A 21 8.49 -9.17 5.06
CA CYS A 21 9.22 -8.39 4.06
C CYS A 21 8.24 -7.46 3.34
N VAL A 22 8.50 -6.16 3.40
CA VAL A 22 7.74 -5.14 2.68
C VAL A 22 8.56 -4.65 1.50
N VAL A 23 7.96 -4.71 0.31
CA VAL A 23 8.61 -4.29 -0.94
C VAL A 23 7.86 -3.12 -1.52
N ASP A 24 8.52 -1.98 -1.67
CA ASP A 24 8.00 -0.83 -2.43
C ASP A 24 8.30 -1.05 -3.92
N CYS A 25 7.25 -1.14 -4.71
CA CYS A 25 7.37 -1.47 -6.13
C CYS A 25 6.25 -0.83 -6.97
N THR A 26 6.44 -0.82 -8.27
CA THR A 26 5.37 -0.46 -9.22
C THR A 26 4.50 -1.68 -9.55
N PRO A 27 3.29 -1.47 -10.11
CA PRO A 27 2.43 -2.59 -10.52
C PRO A 27 3.11 -3.59 -11.46
N GLU A 28 4.04 -3.12 -12.28
CA GLU A 28 4.75 -3.95 -13.26
C GLU A 28 5.89 -4.76 -12.64
N THR A 29 6.30 -4.40 -11.43
CA THR A 29 7.46 -5.00 -10.75
C THR A 29 7.11 -5.76 -9.49
N ILE A 30 5.82 -6.06 -9.28
CA ILE A 30 5.37 -6.86 -8.13
C ILE A 30 6.04 -8.23 -8.16
N PRO A 31 6.81 -8.61 -7.14
CA PRO A 31 7.45 -9.93 -7.09
C PRO A 31 6.42 -11.05 -7.05
N ASP A 32 6.70 -12.15 -7.76
CA ASP A 32 5.81 -13.31 -7.77
C ASP A 32 5.62 -13.94 -6.39
N ALA A 33 6.63 -13.82 -5.54
CA ALA A 33 6.64 -14.33 -4.18
C ALA A 33 5.80 -13.52 -3.18
N CYS A 34 5.31 -12.33 -3.55
CA CYS A 34 4.45 -11.54 -2.67
C CYS A 34 3.13 -12.25 -2.41
N THR A 35 2.78 -12.42 -1.14
CA THR A 35 1.52 -13.05 -0.72
C THR A 35 0.36 -12.04 -0.73
N HIS A 36 0.64 -10.79 -0.42
CA HIS A 36 -0.33 -9.70 -0.35
C HIS A 36 0.18 -8.49 -1.11
N VAL A 37 -0.75 -7.76 -1.70
CA VAL A 37 -0.47 -6.48 -2.37
C VAL A 37 -1.28 -5.40 -1.66
N VAL A 38 -0.59 -4.41 -1.12
CA VAL A 38 -1.23 -3.22 -0.53
C VAL A 38 -1.24 -2.12 -1.58
N ILE A 39 -2.44 -1.70 -1.95
CA ILE A 39 -2.64 -0.63 -2.94
C ILE A 39 -2.99 0.64 -2.17
N VAL A 40 -2.11 1.63 -2.25
CA VAL A 40 -2.37 2.96 -1.69
C VAL A 40 -3.01 3.84 -2.76
N VAL A 41 -4.25 4.22 -2.53
CA VAL A 41 -5.08 4.98 -3.46
C VAL A 41 -5.25 6.40 -2.94
N ALA A 42 -4.93 7.40 -3.74
CA ALA A 42 -5.27 8.78 -3.40
C ALA A 42 -6.80 9.00 -3.57
N ALA A 43 -7.38 9.86 -2.72
CA ALA A 43 -8.82 10.16 -2.74
C ALA A 43 -9.23 11.01 -3.95
N GLU A 44 -8.91 10.55 -5.14
CA GLU A 44 -9.15 11.20 -6.43
C GLU A 44 -9.73 10.21 -7.43
N VAL A 45 -10.60 10.68 -8.31
CA VAL A 45 -11.25 9.84 -9.34
C VAL A 45 -10.23 9.09 -10.21
N ARG A 46 -9.20 9.79 -10.69
CA ARG A 46 -8.16 9.17 -11.53
C ARG A 46 -7.40 8.07 -10.82
N SER A 47 -7.02 8.32 -9.57
CA SER A 47 -6.31 7.35 -8.74
C SER A 47 -7.19 6.11 -8.45
N ALA A 48 -8.45 6.34 -8.11
CA ALA A 48 -9.41 5.27 -7.87
C ALA A 48 -9.69 4.44 -9.14
N ALA A 49 -9.83 5.08 -10.28
CA ALA A 49 -10.02 4.38 -11.57
C ALA A 49 -8.80 3.51 -11.94
N SER A 50 -7.59 4.03 -11.75
CA SER A 50 -6.36 3.26 -11.97
C SER A 50 -6.26 2.07 -11.01
N ALA A 51 -6.59 2.27 -9.75
CA ALA A 51 -6.63 1.21 -8.75
C ALA A 51 -7.65 0.13 -9.09
N ALA A 52 -8.83 0.52 -9.59
CA ALA A 52 -9.86 -0.42 -10.02
C ALA A 52 -9.36 -1.36 -11.14
N GLN A 53 -8.67 -0.81 -12.13
CA GLN A 53 -8.06 -1.61 -13.21
C GLN A 53 -6.96 -2.53 -12.70
N LEU A 54 -6.13 -2.05 -11.79
CA LEU A 54 -5.08 -2.87 -11.17
C LEU A 54 -5.68 -4.03 -10.36
N LEU A 55 -6.70 -3.76 -9.57
CA LEU A 55 -7.40 -4.79 -8.77
C LEU A 55 -7.96 -5.91 -9.65
N VAL A 56 -8.56 -5.59 -10.79
CA VAL A 56 -9.06 -6.61 -11.73
C VAL A 56 -7.92 -7.51 -12.23
N ARG A 57 -6.77 -6.94 -12.57
CA ARG A 57 -5.61 -7.71 -13.03
C ARG A 57 -5.02 -8.59 -11.92
N LEU A 58 -4.95 -8.06 -10.70
CA LEU A 58 -4.41 -8.78 -9.55
C LEU A 58 -5.35 -9.90 -9.10
N ASP A 59 -6.65 -9.68 -9.16
CA ASP A 59 -7.66 -10.70 -8.87
C ASP A 59 -7.60 -11.85 -9.89
N ALA A 60 -7.48 -11.52 -11.17
CA ALA A 60 -7.27 -12.51 -12.22
C ALA A 60 -5.99 -13.34 -12.00
N ALA A 61 -4.95 -12.73 -11.42
CA ALA A 61 -3.72 -13.41 -11.01
C ALA A 61 -3.82 -14.08 -9.63
N ARG A 62 -5.00 -14.08 -9.01
CA ARG A 62 -5.27 -14.63 -7.67
C ARG A 62 -4.40 -14.04 -6.57
N ARG A 63 -4.08 -12.76 -6.67
CA ARG A 63 -3.35 -12.01 -5.65
C ARG A 63 -4.30 -11.49 -4.58
N ARG A 64 -3.92 -11.61 -3.32
CA ARG A 64 -4.66 -11.00 -2.21
C ARG A 64 -4.33 -9.52 -2.16
N CYS A 65 -5.35 -8.68 -2.28
CA CYS A 65 -5.19 -7.23 -2.33
C CYS A 65 -5.86 -6.56 -1.14
N VAL A 66 -5.21 -5.51 -0.67
CA VAL A 66 -5.68 -4.65 0.42
C VAL A 66 -5.65 -3.21 -0.09
N VAL A 67 -6.71 -2.46 0.12
CA VAL A 67 -6.81 -1.05 -0.28
C VAL A 67 -6.67 -0.15 0.93
N VAL A 68 -5.72 0.77 0.86
CA VAL A 68 -5.53 1.85 1.83
C VAL A 68 -5.77 3.18 1.13
N LEU A 69 -6.64 4.00 1.69
CA LEU A 69 -6.98 5.31 1.12
C LEU A 69 -6.10 6.39 1.71
N ARG A 70 -5.43 7.14 0.86
CA ARG A 70 -4.69 8.33 1.24
C ARG A 70 -5.54 9.57 0.98
N GLN A 71 -5.97 10.24 2.03
CA GLN A 71 -6.63 11.53 1.93
C GLN A 71 -5.64 12.61 1.51
N ARG A 72 -6.11 13.52 0.70
CA ARG A 72 -5.34 14.71 0.29
C ARG A 72 -6.03 15.96 0.80
N GLN A 73 -5.27 17.05 0.98
CA GLN A 73 -5.78 18.31 1.49
C GLN A 73 -6.97 18.83 0.65
N TRP A 74 -6.97 18.54 -0.63
CA TRP A 74 -8.01 18.91 -1.58
C TRP A 74 -8.78 17.68 -2.08
N ALA A 75 -8.85 16.65 -1.26
CA ALA A 75 -9.51 15.42 -1.63
C ALA A 75 -11.00 15.65 -1.90
N SER A 76 -11.46 15.10 -2.98
CA SER A 76 -12.84 15.18 -3.41
C SER A 76 -13.66 13.94 -3.10
N LEU A 77 -13.01 12.78 -2.89
CA LEU A 77 -13.68 11.51 -2.68
C LEU A 77 -13.66 11.07 -1.22
N SER A 78 -14.81 10.59 -0.74
CA SER A 78 -14.92 9.86 0.52
C SER A 78 -14.47 8.39 0.34
N ALA A 79 -14.23 7.70 1.45
CA ALA A 79 -13.95 6.27 1.43
C ALA A 79 -15.05 5.47 0.72
N ALA A 80 -16.33 5.78 1.00
CA ALA A 80 -17.46 5.11 0.36
C ALA A 80 -17.51 5.32 -1.15
N GLU A 81 -17.16 6.50 -1.63
CA GLU A 81 -17.08 6.79 -3.07
C GLU A 81 -15.92 6.03 -3.73
N VAL A 82 -14.77 5.96 -3.06
CA VAL A 82 -13.62 5.17 -3.53
C VAL A 82 -13.97 3.69 -3.57
N GLU A 83 -14.59 3.15 -2.54
CA GLU A 83 -15.02 1.74 -2.49
C GLU A 83 -15.95 1.37 -3.63
N ARG A 84 -16.85 2.27 -4.01
CA ARG A 84 -17.74 2.07 -5.16
C ARG A 84 -16.99 2.02 -6.49
N ILE A 85 -15.95 2.82 -6.65
CA ILE A 85 -15.14 2.84 -7.87
C ILE A 85 -14.23 1.62 -7.93
N VAL A 86 -13.50 1.32 -6.86
CA VAL A 86 -12.55 0.20 -6.82
C VAL A 86 -13.22 -1.15 -6.63
N ARG A 87 -14.47 -1.17 -6.18
CA ARG A 87 -15.23 -2.39 -5.85
C ARG A 87 -14.54 -3.28 -4.83
N SER A 88 -13.96 -2.64 -3.84
CA SER A 88 -13.25 -3.29 -2.73
C SER A 88 -13.36 -2.42 -1.49
N THR A 89 -13.33 -3.06 -0.34
CA THR A 89 -13.35 -2.35 0.94
C THR A 89 -12.04 -1.59 1.17
N VAL A 90 -12.15 -0.36 1.63
CA VAL A 90 -11.01 0.41 2.14
C VAL A 90 -10.69 -0.07 3.55
N LEU A 91 -9.54 -0.67 3.73
CA LEU A 91 -9.10 -1.22 5.01
C LEU A 91 -8.75 -0.12 6.02
N ALA A 92 -8.10 0.92 5.55
CA ALA A 92 -7.64 2.02 6.39
C ALA A 92 -7.57 3.32 5.61
N GLU A 93 -7.69 4.43 6.32
CA GLU A 93 -7.54 5.76 5.77
C GLU A 93 -6.33 6.46 6.38
N LEU A 94 -5.54 7.10 5.54
CA LEU A 94 -4.43 7.95 5.94
C LEU A 94 -4.82 9.40 5.67
N PRO A 95 -5.01 10.22 6.72
CA PRO A 95 -5.22 11.66 6.54
C PRO A 95 -3.94 12.32 6.03
N THR A 96 -4.04 13.56 5.58
CA THR A 96 -2.87 14.38 5.29
C THR A 96 -2.10 14.63 6.58
N LEU A 97 -0.88 14.11 6.65
CA LEU A 97 0.00 14.26 7.81
C LEU A 97 0.97 15.41 7.56
N ARG A 98 0.65 16.58 8.10
CA ARG A 98 1.49 17.77 8.00
C ARG A 98 2.86 17.52 8.64
N GLY A 99 3.90 17.94 7.95
CA GLY A 99 5.28 17.79 8.41
C GLY A 99 5.88 16.40 8.25
N LEU A 100 5.11 15.36 7.93
CA LEU A 100 5.65 14.03 7.73
C LEU A 100 6.62 13.98 6.53
N THR A 101 6.23 14.56 5.41
CA THR A 101 7.10 14.62 4.21
C THR A 101 8.43 15.26 4.53
N ARG A 102 8.41 16.41 5.21
CA ARG A 102 9.62 17.11 5.63
C ARG A 102 10.46 16.28 6.61
N ALA A 103 9.81 15.63 7.57
CA ALA A 103 10.52 14.77 8.53
C ALA A 103 11.23 13.62 7.83
N VAL A 104 10.56 12.96 6.88
CA VAL A 104 11.14 11.86 6.08
C VAL A 104 12.30 12.33 5.22
N GLU A 105 12.20 13.52 4.60
CA GLU A 105 13.28 14.08 3.78
C GLU A 105 14.53 14.44 4.60
N ILE A 106 14.37 14.86 5.85
CA ILE A 106 15.48 15.28 6.70
C ILE A 106 16.14 14.11 7.43
N GLY A 107 15.37 13.20 7.98
CA GLY A 107 15.89 12.18 8.89
C GLY A 107 15.23 10.81 8.79
N GLY A 108 14.42 10.59 7.76
CA GLY A 108 13.64 9.36 7.64
C GLY A 108 12.38 9.37 8.50
N LEU A 109 11.76 8.22 8.66
CA LEU A 109 10.56 8.10 9.48
C LEU A 109 10.87 8.42 10.94
N PRO A 110 10.01 9.22 11.62
CA PRO A 110 10.21 9.51 13.04
C PRO A 110 10.11 8.23 13.86
N GLN A 111 10.88 8.14 14.95
CA GLN A 111 10.83 6.99 15.86
C GLN A 111 9.43 6.73 16.41
N ARG A 112 8.69 7.79 16.67
CA ARG A 112 7.28 7.72 17.06
C ARG A 112 6.41 8.12 15.88
N LEU A 113 5.77 7.14 15.26
CA LEU A 113 4.86 7.38 14.15
C LEU A 113 3.61 8.14 14.60
N PRO A 114 3.08 9.06 13.76
CA PRO A 114 1.77 9.65 13.98
C PRO A 114 0.70 8.57 14.18
N ALA A 115 -0.24 8.81 15.09
CA ALA A 115 -1.28 7.83 15.43
C ALA A 115 -2.08 7.30 14.22
N PRO A 116 -2.50 8.13 13.24
CA PRO A 116 -3.21 7.62 12.05
C PRO A 116 -2.37 6.67 11.21
N LEU A 117 -1.08 6.95 11.05
CA LEU A 117 -0.17 6.08 10.30
C LEU A 117 0.07 4.76 11.03
N ARG A 118 0.25 4.81 12.34
CA ARG A 118 0.39 3.62 13.19
C ARG A 118 -0.88 2.74 13.13
N LYS A 119 -2.05 3.35 13.19
CA LYS A 119 -3.35 2.65 13.10
C LYS A 119 -3.51 1.94 11.75
N ALA A 120 -3.20 2.62 10.65
CA ALA A 120 -3.26 2.04 9.32
C ALA A 120 -2.27 0.89 9.14
N ALA A 121 -1.03 1.07 9.59
CA ALA A 121 -0.02 0.01 9.55
C ALA A 121 -0.46 -1.23 10.35
N ARG A 122 -1.03 -1.03 11.52
CA ARG A 122 -1.55 -2.12 12.35
C ARG A 122 -2.69 -2.87 11.66
N ALA A 123 -3.62 -2.16 11.03
CA ALA A 123 -4.71 -2.78 10.27
C ALA A 123 -4.17 -3.64 9.11
N VAL A 124 -3.17 -3.16 8.39
CA VAL A 124 -2.51 -3.93 7.31
C VAL A 124 -1.83 -5.18 7.88
N LEU A 125 -1.08 -5.06 8.97
CA LEU A 125 -0.42 -6.19 9.61
C LEU A 125 -1.41 -7.27 10.06
N GLU A 126 -2.52 -6.88 10.66
CA GLU A 126 -3.59 -7.80 11.05
C GLU A 126 -4.18 -8.54 9.83
N GLU A 127 -4.42 -7.82 8.73
CA GLU A 127 -4.99 -8.39 7.51
C GLU A 127 -4.04 -9.39 6.85
N VAL A 128 -2.74 -9.15 6.87
CA VAL A 128 -1.75 -10.08 6.29
C VAL A 128 -1.38 -11.23 7.24
N GLY A 129 -1.95 -11.26 8.44
CA GLY A 129 -1.76 -12.35 9.41
C GLY A 129 -0.47 -12.25 10.22
N ALA A 130 0.00 -11.04 10.39
CA ALA A 130 1.23 -10.79 11.14
C ALA A 130 0.97 -10.48 12.61
#